data_2776a7a11a4a92ca36bdfd4cb341d8f8
#
_entry.id   2776a7a11a4a92ca36bdfd4cb341d8f8
#
_cell.length_a   1.000
_cell.length_b   1.000
_cell.length_c   1.000
_cell.angle_alpha   90.00
_cell.angle_beta   90.00
_cell.angle_gamma   90.00
#
_symmetry.space_group_name_H-M   'P 1'
#
loop_
_entity.id
_entity.type
_entity.pdbx_description
1 polymer ?
#
loop_
_entity_poly.entity_id
_entity_poly.type
_entity_poly.pdbx_seq_one_letter_code
_entity_poly.pdbx_strand_id
1 'polypeptide(L)'
;PLHSTRRRQRQMCIRDRSHPADGAWALWSSKIRYIGVGAMVIGGMASIFKVRKGLIDAIKILRKSQINSDQSNTPLNEQNISAKAINIFSVIAIVLVGGVYFYITNNATIAAITTIIMIVMAFFFTAVASYIVGLVGNSNSPVSGMTITAVLFTGGMLYIFGFSGTEGMIATLGVAAIVCCAACTSGDVCNDLKTGQIVGATPYRQQTMQIAGVAVASLVMAPIMQLLHENTPGGIGGRELAAPQAGLFASLAKGFFGDGVLPWNMVLIGCVLGIIILVIDSILESKNSNFRLHLM
;
A
#
# COMPACT_ATOMS: atom_id res chain seq x y z
N PRO A 1 47.65 16.46 -16.08
CA PRO A 1 46.75 15.58 -16.87
C PRO A 1 46.83 14.08 -16.49
N LEU A 2 48.03 13.60 -16.10
CA LEU A 2 48.25 12.17 -15.73
C LEU A 2 47.52 11.71 -14.44
N HIS A 3 47.26 12.61 -13.49
CA HIS A 3 46.56 12.25 -12.25
C HIS A 3 45.07 11.98 -12.44
N SER A 4 44.41 12.62 -13.41
CA SER A 4 42.98 12.40 -13.69
C SER A 4 42.72 11.06 -14.39
N THR A 5 43.62 10.65 -15.25
CA THR A 5 43.55 9.36 -15.97
C THR A 5 43.77 8.17 -15.02
N ARG A 6 44.73 8.30 -14.07
CA ARG A 6 44.95 7.24 -13.06
C ARG A 6 43.77 7.11 -12.10
N ARG A 7 43.08 8.20 -11.77
CA ARG A 7 41.87 8.16 -10.95
C ARG A 7 40.71 7.46 -11.68
N ARG A 8 40.54 7.73 -12.98
CA ARG A 8 39.54 7.04 -13.81
C ARG A 8 39.88 5.56 -13.99
N GLN A 9 41.16 5.21 -14.22
CA GLN A 9 41.58 3.83 -14.28
C GLN A 9 41.43 3.08 -12.96
N ARG A 10 41.72 3.70 -11.80
CA ARG A 10 41.44 3.09 -10.50
C ARG A 10 39.94 2.89 -10.27
N GLN A 11 39.09 3.81 -10.66
CA GLN A 11 37.64 3.65 -10.58
C GLN A 11 37.15 2.56 -11.55
N MET A 12 37.78 2.41 -12.71
CA MET A 12 37.47 1.36 -13.66
C MET A 12 37.93 -0.02 -13.15
N CYS A 13 39.13 -0.12 -12.56
CA CYS A 13 39.64 -1.35 -11.93
C CYS A 13 38.88 -1.76 -10.65
N ILE A 14 38.33 -0.80 -9.90
CA ILE A 14 37.46 -1.11 -8.75
C ILE A 14 36.11 -1.62 -9.24
N ARG A 15 35.64 -1.13 -10.38
CA ARG A 15 34.41 -1.58 -11.02
C ARG A 15 34.53 -3.01 -11.60
N ASP A 16 35.71 -3.38 -12.07
CA ASP A 16 36.01 -4.75 -12.58
C ASP A 16 36.19 -5.80 -11.46
N ARG A 17 36.34 -5.39 -10.21
CA ARG A 17 36.45 -6.33 -9.06
C ARG A 17 35.11 -6.61 -8.35
N SER A 18 34.05 -5.86 -8.67
CA SER A 18 32.72 -6.20 -8.20
C SER A 18 32.16 -7.35 -9.02
N HIS A 19 31.67 -8.38 -8.37
CA HIS A 19 30.97 -9.48 -9.02
C HIS A 19 29.91 -8.87 -9.97
N PRO A 20 29.74 -9.36 -11.23
CA PRO A 20 28.74 -8.81 -12.16
C PRO A 20 27.34 -8.69 -11.55
N ALA A 21 27.01 -9.58 -10.62
CA ALA A 21 25.78 -9.56 -9.85
C ALA A 21 25.65 -8.31 -8.94
N ASP A 22 26.75 -7.84 -8.33
CA ASP A 22 26.72 -6.64 -7.47
C ASP A 22 26.49 -5.37 -8.29
N GLY A 23 27.08 -5.30 -9.49
CA GLY A 23 26.86 -4.20 -10.43
C GLY A 23 25.43 -4.17 -10.97
N ALA A 24 24.88 -5.34 -11.32
CA ALA A 24 23.48 -5.47 -11.74
C ALA A 24 22.51 -5.09 -10.61
N TRP A 25 22.75 -5.55 -9.40
CA TRP A 25 21.95 -5.19 -8.22
C TRP A 25 22.00 -3.70 -7.90
N ALA A 26 23.18 -3.09 -7.96
CA ALA A 26 23.33 -1.65 -7.75
C ALA A 26 22.58 -0.82 -8.80
N LEU A 27 22.62 -1.24 -10.07
CA LEU A 27 21.89 -0.58 -11.16
C LEU A 27 20.37 -0.76 -11.00
N TRP A 28 19.95 -1.96 -10.65
CA TRP A 28 18.53 -2.26 -10.41
C TRP A 28 17.99 -1.43 -9.24
N SER A 29 18.67 -1.44 -8.11
CA SER A 29 18.21 -0.76 -6.89
C SER A 29 18.22 0.77 -6.99
N SER A 30 19.15 1.35 -7.77
CA SER A 30 19.31 2.80 -7.90
C SER A 30 18.52 3.44 -9.05
N LYS A 31 18.17 2.67 -10.09
CA LYS A 31 17.53 3.20 -11.30
C LYS A 31 16.33 2.39 -11.78
N ILE A 32 16.52 1.11 -12.14
CA ILE A 32 15.49 0.34 -12.84
C ILE A 32 14.24 0.16 -12.00
N ARG A 33 14.41 -0.04 -10.69
CA ARG A 33 13.32 -0.18 -9.74
C ARG A 33 12.37 1.02 -9.73
N TYR A 34 12.89 2.24 -9.91
CA TYR A 34 12.08 3.46 -9.93
C TYR A 34 11.24 3.63 -11.19
N ILE A 35 11.62 2.98 -12.30
CA ILE A 35 10.75 2.85 -13.48
C ILE A 35 9.51 2.02 -13.12
N GLY A 36 9.71 0.89 -12.42
CA GLY A 36 8.60 0.09 -11.89
C GLY A 36 7.69 0.89 -10.96
N VAL A 37 8.26 1.71 -10.07
CA VAL A 37 7.49 2.61 -9.18
C VAL A 37 6.57 3.53 -9.98
N GLY A 38 7.09 4.22 -11.00
CA GLY A 38 6.28 5.11 -11.84
C GLY A 38 5.12 4.37 -12.53
N ALA A 39 5.40 3.19 -13.10
CA ALA A 39 4.36 2.36 -13.72
C ALA A 39 3.30 1.89 -12.71
N MET A 40 3.70 1.48 -11.49
CA MET A 40 2.79 1.07 -10.42
C MET A 40 1.88 2.20 -9.94
N VAL A 41 2.38 3.44 -9.88
CA VAL A 41 1.57 4.62 -9.53
C VAL A 41 0.45 4.82 -10.54
N ILE A 42 0.79 4.79 -11.82
CA ILE A 42 -0.20 4.94 -12.90
C ILE A 42 -1.21 3.78 -12.88
N GLY A 43 -0.74 2.55 -12.66
CA GLY A 43 -1.60 1.37 -12.49
C GLY A 43 -2.53 1.50 -11.28
N GLY A 44 -2.01 1.90 -10.12
CA GLY A 44 -2.80 2.12 -8.91
C GLY A 44 -3.87 3.19 -9.08
N MET A 45 -3.54 4.33 -9.71
CA MET A 45 -4.52 5.37 -10.04
C MET A 45 -5.57 4.88 -11.04
N ALA A 46 -5.14 4.19 -12.10
CA ALA A 46 -6.05 3.64 -13.11
C ALA A 46 -7.05 2.64 -12.52
N SER A 47 -6.63 1.86 -11.51
CA SER A 47 -7.51 0.92 -10.80
C SER A 47 -8.66 1.63 -10.10
N ILE A 48 -8.41 2.77 -9.47
CA ILE A 48 -9.46 3.58 -8.83
C ILE A 48 -10.51 3.99 -9.89
N PHE A 49 -10.06 4.42 -11.07
CA PHE A 49 -10.98 4.80 -12.15
C PHE A 49 -11.77 3.61 -12.72
N LYS A 50 -11.14 2.44 -12.87
CA LYS A 50 -11.81 1.21 -13.32
C LYS A 50 -12.90 0.77 -12.34
N VAL A 51 -12.66 0.86 -11.04
CA VAL A 51 -13.57 0.40 -9.96
C VAL A 51 -14.64 1.45 -9.59
N ARG A 52 -14.62 2.65 -10.18
CA ARG A 52 -15.52 3.77 -9.81
C ARG A 52 -17.01 3.39 -9.70
N LYS A 53 -17.52 2.52 -10.57
CA LYS A 53 -18.91 2.06 -10.50
C LYS A 53 -19.15 1.20 -9.25
N GLY A 54 -18.29 0.21 -9.01
CA GLY A 54 -18.35 -0.62 -7.81
C GLY A 54 -18.23 0.19 -6.52
N LEU A 55 -17.39 1.24 -6.52
CA LEU A 55 -17.24 2.15 -5.40
C LEU A 55 -18.54 2.94 -5.13
N ILE A 56 -19.18 3.48 -6.15
CA ILE A 56 -20.47 4.18 -6.02
C ILE A 56 -21.54 3.23 -5.49
N ASP A 57 -21.58 2.01 -5.99
CA ASP A 57 -22.55 1.01 -5.53
C ASP A 57 -22.28 0.56 -4.10
N ALA A 58 -21.01 0.41 -3.69
CA ALA A 58 -20.62 0.17 -2.30
C ALA A 58 -21.11 1.28 -1.37
N ILE A 59 -20.94 2.55 -1.73
CA ILE A 59 -21.43 3.70 -0.95
C ILE A 59 -22.96 3.67 -0.84
N LYS A 60 -23.66 3.36 -1.93
CA LYS A 60 -25.13 3.23 -1.91
C LYS A 60 -25.60 2.10 -0.99
N ILE A 61 -24.91 0.95 -1.03
CA ILE A 61 -25.23 -0.21 -0.17
C ILE A 61 -24.99 0.12 1.29
N LEU A 62 -23.87 0.76 1.63
CA LEU A 62 -23.56 1.20 2.99
C LEU A 62 -24.64 2.16 3.52
N ARG A 63 -25.06 3.12 2.72
CA ARG A 63 -26.13 4.07 3.07
C ARG A 63 -27.47 3.36 3.27
N LYS A 64 -27.80 2.38 2.41
CA LYS A 64 -29.05 1.60 2.52
C LYS A 64 -29.02 0.67 3.73
N SER A 65 -27.89 0.06 4.04
CA SER A 65 -27.70 -0.80 5.23
C SER A 65 -27.83 -0.03 6.55
N GLN A 66 -27.44 1.25 6.58
CA GLN A 66 -27.63 2.09 7.76
C GLN A 66 -29.11 2.45 8.01
N ILE A 67 -29.91 2.52 6.95
CA ILE A 67 -31.33 2.87 7.03
C ILE A 67 -32.18 1.64 7.44
N ASN A 68 -31.80 0.44 6.98
CA ASN A 68 -32.54 -0.80 7.25
C ASN A 68 -31.79 -1.67 8.28
N SER A 69 -31.68 -1.17 9.53
CA SER A 69 -30.97 -1.88 10.60
C SER A 69 -31.79 -3.02 11.26
N ASP A 70 -32.94 -3.39 10.72
CA ASP A 70 -33.76 -4.52 11.24
C ASP A 70 -33.25 -5.85 10.67
N GLN A 71 -32.28 -6.47 11.37
CA GLN A 71 -31.76 -7.81 11.06
C GLN A 71 -32.65 -8.94 11.61
N SER A 72 -33.78 -8.64 12.24
CA SER A 72 -34.60 -9.63 12.92
C SER A 72 -35.20 -10.73 12.02
N ASN A 73 -35.27 -10.49 10.72
CA ASN A 73 -35.83 -11.43 9.72
C ASN A 73 -34.83 -11.98 8.69
N THR A 74 -33.51 -11.69 8.84
CA THR A 74 -32.52 -12.23 7.91
C THR A 74 -32.10 -13.64 8.29
N PRO A 75 -32.00 -14.59 7.32
CA PRO A 75 -31.50 -15.93 7.58
C PRO A 75 -30.09 -15.90 8.21
N LEU A 76 -29.78 -16.88 9.05
CA LEU A 76 -28.49 -16.98 9.76
C LEU A 76 -27.26 -16.90 8.84
N ASN A 77 -27.39 -17.43 7.64
CA ASN A 77 -26.33 -17.45 6.62
C ASN A 77 -26.12 -16.11 5.92
N GLU A 78 -26.94 -15.09 6.21
CA GLU A 78 -26.82 -13.73 5.65
C GLU A 78 -26.62 -12.65 6.74
N GLN A 79 -26.57 -13.07 8.01
CA GLN A 79 -26.38 -12.12 9.12
C GLN A 79 -24.94 -11.59 9.15
N ASN A 80 -24.80 -10.28 9.09
CA ASN A 80 -23.53 -9.55 9.21
C ASN A 80 -23.42 -8.83 10.57
N ILE A 81 -22.22 -8.30 10.88
CA ILE A 81 -22.04 -7.40 12.01
C ILE A 81 -22.97 -6.19 11.83
N SER A 82 -23.60 -5.76 12.91
CA SER A 82 -24.54 -4.62 12.87
C SER A 82 -23.82 -3.34 12.40
N ALA A 83 -24.50 -2.51 11.62
CA ALA A 83 -23.97 -1.23 11.16
C ALA A 83 -23.55 -0.31 12.33
N LYS A 84 -24.29 -0.38 13.46
CA LYS A 84 -23.93 0.35 14.68
C LYS A 84 -22.57 -0.07 15.24
N ALA A 85 -22.30 -1.39 15.31
CA ALA A 85 -21.03 -1.90 15.78
C ALA A 85 -19.88 -1.51 14.83
N ILE A 86 -20.09 -1.60 13.52
CA ILE A 86 -19.10 -1.16 12.52
C ILE A 86 -18.77 0.32 12.70
N ASN A 87 -19.77 1.19 12.86
CA ASN A 87 -19.53 2.61 13.06
C ASN A 87 -18.77 2.90 14.35
N ILE A 88 -19.10 2.22 15.47
CA ILE A 88 -18.39 2.37 16.74
C ILE A 88 -16.93 1.94 16.59
N PHE A 89 -16.67 0.77 16.03
CA PHE A 89 -15.30 0.30 15.80
C PHE A 89 -14.51 1.21 14.86
N SER A 90 -15.15 1.75 13.82
CA SER A 90 -14.52 2.71 12.92
C SER A 90 -14.13 4.01 13.63
N VAL A 91 -15.01 4.57 14.46
CA VAL A 91 -14.71 5.77 15.24
C VAL A 91 -13.57 5.50 16.23
N ILE A 92 -13.61 4.37 16.95
CA ILE A 92 -12.53 3.99 17.87
C ILE A 92 -11.20 3.86 17.11
N ALA A 93 -11.18 3.20 15.96
CA ALA A 93 -9.98 3.05 15.14
C ALA A 93 -9.43 4.41 14.69
N ILE A 94 -10.29 5.33 14.22
CA ILE A 94 -9.89 6.68 13.79
C ILE A 94 -9.28 7.47 14.96
N VAL A 95 -9.90 7.41 16.14
CA VAL A 95 -9.40 8.10 17.34
C VAL A 95 -8.05 7.52 17.78
N LEU A 96 -7.92 6.20 17.79
CA LEU A 96 -6.65 5.53 18.13
C LEU A 96 -5.54 5.90 17.16
N VAL A 97 -5.79 5.85 15.85
CA VAL A 97 -4.80 6.19 14.83
C VAL A 97 -4.44 7.66 14.89
N GLY A 98 -5.42 8.55 15.02
CA GLY A 98 -5.17 9.99 15.21
C GLY A 98 -4.35 10.28 16.46
N GLY A 99 -4.63 9.58 17.56
CA GLY A 99 -3.86 9.65 18.80
C GLY A 99 -2.42 9.19 18.64
N VAL A 100 -2.18 8.09 17.91
CA VAL A 100 -0.85 7.60 17.59
C VAL A 100 -0.08 8.61 16.73
N TYR A 101 -0.72 9.19 15.68
CA TYR A 101 -0.08 10.23 14.88
C TYR A 101 0.26 11.46 15.71
N PHE A 102 -0.66 11.89 16.59
CA PHE A 102 -0.40 13.02 17.48
C PHE A 102 0.78 12.73 18.43
N TYR A 103 0.82 11.54 19.01
CA TYR A 103 1.91 11.11 19.89
C TYR A 103 3.27 11.09 19.19
N ILE A 104 3.32 10.62 17.93
CA ILE A 104 4.57 10.50 17.17
C ILE A 104 5.05 11.86 16.65
N THR A 105 4.13 12.69 16.15
CA THR A 105 4.48 13.95 15.49
C THR A 105 4.50 15.15 16.43
N ASN A 106 3.93 15.03 17.63
CA ASN A 106 3.70 16.13 18.57
C ASN A 106 3.06 17.38 17.93
N ASN A 107 2.40 17.21 16.79
CA ASN A 107 1.81 18.29 16.01
C ASN A 107 0.37 17.94 15.63
N ALA A 108 -0.61 18.65 16.21
CA ALA A 108 -2.02 18.40 15.98
C ALA A 108 -2.44 18.60 14.52
N THR A 109 -1.82 19.55 13.82
CA THR A 109 -2.13 19.82 12.40
C THR A 109 -1.69 18.68 11.51
N ILE A 110 -0.47 18.17 11.70
CA ILE A 110 0.03 17.00 10.97
C ILE A 110 -0.85 15.79 11.27
N ALA A 111 -1.14 15.53 12.55
CA ALA A 111 -1.97 14.40 12.97
C ALA A 111 -3.38 14.46 12.35
N ALA A 112 -4.02 15.62 12.30
CA ALA A 112 -5.33 15.79 11.70
C ALA A 112 -5.31 15.56 10.19
N ILE A 113 -4.37 16.19 9.47
CA ILE A 113 -4.23 16.05 8.01
C ILE A 113 -3.91 14.61 7.64
N THR A 114 -2.94 13.98 8.30
CA THR A 114 -2.58 12.57 8.03
C THR A 114 -3.71 11.61 8.32
N THR A 115 -4.48 11.83 9.39
CA THR A 115 -5.65 11.01 9.72
C THR A 115 -6.73 11.12 8.65
N ILE A 116 -7.01 12.33 8.14
CA ILE A 116 -7.99 12.54 7.07
C ILE A 116 -7.52 11.85 5.78
N ILE A 117 -6.27 12.06 5.38
CA ILE A 117 -5.69 11.41 4.20
C ILE A 117 -5.76 9.89 4.35
N MET A 118 -5.41 9.36 5.52
CA MET A 118 -5.45 7.92 5.81
C MET A 118 -6.85 7.35 5.65
N ILE A 119 -7.89 8.01 6.20
CA ILE A 119 -9.28 7.54 6.09
C ILE A 119 -9.70 7.47 4.63
N VAL A 120 -9.44 8.53 3.86
CA VAL A 120 -9.81 8.61 2.45
C VAL A 120 -9.08 7.52 1.65
N MET A 121 -7.76 7.43 1.80
CA MET A 121 -6.96 6.45 1.05
C MET A 121 -7.27 5.01 1.45
N ALA A 122 -7.43 4.73 2.75
CA ALA A 122 -7.81 3.40 3.23
C ALA A 122 -9.17 2.97 2.67
N PHE A 123 -10.17 3.85 2.69
CA PHE A 123 -11.48 3.56 2.12
C PHE A 123 -11.39 3.22 0.61
N PHE A 124 -10.71 4.08 -0.17
CA PHE A 124 -10.60 3.86 -1.61
C PHE A 124 -9.83 2.59 -1.94
N PHE A 125 -8.67 2.37 -1.34
CA PHE A 125 -7.84 1.21 -1.66
C PHE A 125 -8.40 -0.10 -1.11
N THR A 126 -9.09 -0.08 0.01
CA THR A 126 -9.83 -1.24 0.51
C THR A 126 -10.93 -1.65 -0.47
N ALA A 127 -11.71 -0.70 -0.98
CA ALA A 127 -12.75 -0.97 -1.97
C ALA A 127 -12.16 -1.51 -3.29
N VAL A 128 -11.04 -0.92 -3.75
CA VAL A 128 -10.32 -1.40 -4.95
C VAL A 128 -9.79 -2.81 -4.74
N ALA A 129 -9.12 -3.06 -3.61
CA ALA A 129 -8.55 -4.37 -3.30
C ALA A 129 -9.65 -5.44 -3.23
N SER A 130 -10.73 -5.18 -2.51
CA SER A 130 -11.88 -6.11 -2.41
C SER A 130 -12.46 -6.46 -3.77
N TYR A 131 -12.63 -5.46 -4.66
CA TYR A 131 -13.15 -5.68 -5.99
C TYR A 131 -12.20 -6.53 -6.85
N ILE A 132 -10.90 -6.21 -6.84
CA ILE A 132 -9.90 -6.93 -7.63
C ILE A 132 -9.76 -8.37 -7.14
N VAL A 133 -9.75 -8.59 -5.81
CA VAL A 133 -9.68 -9.94 -5.23
C VAL A 133 -10.87 -10.79 -5.66
N GLY A 134 -12.06 -10.20 -5.79
CA GLY A 134 -13.23 -10.88 -6.33
C GLY A 134 -13.07 -11.34 -7.80
N LEU A 135 -12.19 -10.69 -8.57
CA LEU A 135 -11.96 -11.02 -9.98
C LEU A 135 -10.78 -11.98 -10.20
N VAL A 136 -9.66 -11.75 -9.50
CA VAL A 136 -8.37 -12.42 -9.79
C VAL A 136 -7.80 -13.19 -8.61
N GLY A 137 -8.43 -13.14 -7.45
CA GLY A 137 -7.95 -13.73 -6.22
C GLY A 137 -6.97 -12.86 -5.46
N ASN A 138 -6.70 -13.24 -4.19
CA ASN A 138 -5.92 -12.41 -3.26
C ASN A 138 -4.44 -12.30 -3.65
N SER A 139 -3.84 -13.38 -4.17
CA SER A 139 -2.40 -13.40 -4.55
C SER A 139 -2.03 -12.44 -5.67
N ASN A 140 -2.99 -12.01 -6.48
CA ASN A 140 -2.80 -11.08 -7.59
C ASN A 140 -3.29 -9.66 -7.28
N SER A 141 -3.62 -9.36 -6.02
CA SER A 141 -4.03 -8.02 -5.60
C SER A 141 -2.86 -7.03 -5.69
N PRO A 142 -3.02 -5.85 -6.30
CA PRO A 142 -1.94 -4.89 -6.53
C PRO A 142 -1.63 -4.03 -5.29
N VAL A 143 -1.49 -4.66 -4.12
CA VAL A 143 -1.28 -3.97 -2.84
C VAL A 143 -0.04 -3.08 -2.86
N SER A 144 1.06 -3.55 -3.47
CA SER A 144 2.30 -2.75 -3.58
C SER A 144 2.09 -1.46 -4.36
N GLY A 145 1.33 -1.50 -5.46
CA GLY A 145 1.00 -0.31 -6.25
C GLY A 145 0.14 0.69 -5.48
N MET A 146 -0.87 0.19 -4.75
CA MET A 146 -1.72 1.01 -3.89
C MET A 146 -0.92 1.67 -2.76
N THR A 147 -0.02 0.92 -2.12
CA THR A 147 0.84 1.44 -1.04
C THR A 147 1.82 2.50 -1.55
N ILE A 148 2.46 2.28 -2.71
CA ILE A 148 3.33 3.27 -3.34
C ILE A 148 2.55 4.55 -3.66
N THR A 149 1.35 4.41 -4.21
CA THR A 149 0.47 5.56 -4.49
C THR A 149 0.11 6.30 -3.20
N ALA A 150 -0.18 5.58 -2.11
CA ALA A 150 -0.44 6.20 -0.80
C ALA A 150 0.78 6.97 -0.27
N VAL A 151 2.00 6.40 -0.38
CA VAL A 151 3.25 7.10 0.01
C VAL A 151 3.44 8.39 -0.79
N LEU A 152 3.33 8.30 -2.12
CA LEU A 152 3.59 9.46 -2.98
C LEU A 152 2.51 10.53 -2.83
N PHE A 153 1.24 10.14 -2.70
CA PHE A 153 0.15 11.08 -2.49
C PHE A 153 0.27 11.78 -1.13
N THR A 154 0.46 11.01 -0.06
CA THR A 154 0.59 11.57 1.29
C THR A 154 1.84 12.41 1.43
N GLY A 155 2.99 11.92 0.94
CA GLY A 155 4.25 12.66 0.95
C GLY A 155 4.16 13.96 0.15
N GLY A 156 3.57 13.90 -1.05
CA GLY A 156 3.35 15.10 -1.87
C GLY A 156 2.42 16.11 -1.21
N MET A 157 1.31 15.67 -0.61
CA MET A 157 0.38 16.55 0.10
C MET A 157 1.05 17.21 1.31
N LEU A 158 1.74 16.45 2.16
CA LEU A 158 2.42 17.00 3.33
C LEU A 158 3.55 17.97 2.91
N TYR A 159 4.26 17.67 1.83
CA TYR A 159 5.27 18.57 1.28
C TYR A 159 4.65 19.89 0.80
N ILE A 160 3.52 19.88 0.10
CA ILE A 160 2.77 21.07 -0.33
C ILE A 160 2.30 21.90 0.87
N PHE A 161 1.89 21.24 1.96
CA PHE A 161 1.52 21.94 3.21
C PHE A 161 2.72 22.49 3.99
N GLY A 162 3.95 22.32 3.48
CA GLY A 162 5.17 22.89 4.05
C GLY A 162 5.75 22.05 5.21
N PHE A 163 5.30 20.82 5.38
CA PHE A 163 5.91 19.92 6.36
C PHE A 163 7.19 19.32 5.81
N SER A 164 8.21 19.20 6.66
CA SER A 164 9.55 18.72 6.29
C SER A 164 10.16 17.88 7.41
N GLY A 165 11.27 17.23 7.11
CA GLY A 165 12.05 16.48 8.10
C GLY A 165 11.45 15.11 8.49
N THR A 166 11.88 14.61 9.63
CA THR A 166 11.58 13.26 10.11
C THR A 166 10.08 13.05 10.41
N GLU A 167 9.40 14.09 10.87
CA GLU A 167 7.97 14.02 11.19
C GLU A 167 7.13 13.74 9.94
N GLY A 168 7.40 14.45 8.84
CA GLY A 168 6.75 14.22 7.55
C GLY A 168 7.02 12.81 7.00
N MET A 169 8.25 12.30 7.15
CA MET A 169 8.59 10.93 6.75
C MET A 169 7.80 9.89 7.54
N ILE A 170 7.78 10.00 8.86
CA ILE A 170 7.09 9.04 9.74
C ILE A 170 5.59 9.08 9.49
N ALA A 171 5.01 10.26 9.37
CA ALA A 171 3.59 10.44 9.06
C ALA A 171 3.21 9.79 7.73
N THR A 172 4.01 10.01 6.68
CA THR A 172 3.80 9.42 5.34
C THR A 172 3.88 7.89 5.37
N LEU A 173 4.89 7.34 6.02
CA LEU A 173 5.06 5.89 6.15
C LEU A 173 3.98 5.27 7.02
N GLY A 174 3.53 5.97 8.06
CA GLY A 174 2.42 5.52 8.91
C GLY A 174 1.11 5.41 8.14
N VAL A 175 0.76 6.42 7.33
CA VAL A 175 -0.42 6.36 6.45
C VAL A 175 -0.32 5.18 5.48
N ALA A 176 0.83 5.02 4.83
CA ALA A 176 1.05 3.93 3.89
C ALA A 176 0.94 2.55 4.54
N ALA A 177 1.46 2.38 5.76
CA ALA A 177 1.37 1.14 6.51
C ALA A 177 -0.09 0.77 6.82
N ILE A 178 -0.89 1.72 7.30
CA ILE A 178 -2.31 1.48 7.62
C ILE A 178 -3.10 1.18 6.35
N VAL A 179 -2.88 1.94 5.27
CA VAL A 179 -3.53 1.71 3.98
C VAL A 179 -3.16 0.33 3.42
N CYS A 180 -1.89 -0.07 3.53
CA CYS A 180 -1.42 -1.39 3.12
C CYS A 180 -2.13 -2.50 3.91
N CYS A 181 -2.13 -2.41 5.24
CA CYS A 181 -2.81 -3.38 6.10
C CYS A 181 -4.30 -3.48 5.79
N ALA A 182 -4.99 -2.35 5.63
CA ALA A 182 -6.41 -2.32 5.31
C ALA A 182 -6.71 -2.97 3.95
N ALA A 183 -5.92 -2.65 2.92
CA ALA A 183 -6.07 -3.23 1.59
C ALA A 183 -5.79 -4.74 1.57
N CYS A 184 -4.74 -5.22 2.25
CA CYS A 184 -4.44 -6.64 2.38
C CYS A 184 -5.57 -7.39 3.09
N THR A 185 -5.94 -6.92 4.29
CA THR A 185 -6.97 -7.55 5.11
C THR A 185 -8.32 -7.61 4.38
N SER A 186 -8.65 -6.59 3.59
CA SER A 186 -9.90 -6.59 2.82
C SER A 186 -9.99 -7.72 1.81
N GLY A 187 -8.86 -8.06 1.17
CA GLY A 187 -8.77 -9.20 0.25
C GLY A 187 -8.97 -10.53 0.97
N ASP A 188 -8.30 -10.73 2.10
CA ASP A 188 -8.42 -11.93 2.92
C ASP A 188 -9.84 -12.12 3.42
N VAL A 189 -10.47 -11.06 3.94
CA VAL A 189 -11.87 -11.06 4.40
C VAL A 189 -12.83 -11.44 3.28
N CYS A 190 -12.64 -10.91 2.06
CA CYS A 190 -13.49 -11.24 0.91
C CYS A 190 -13.41 -12.73 0.55
N ASN A 191 -12.21 -13.31 0.55
CA ASN A 191 -12.02 -14.73 0.27
C ASN A 191 -12.66 -15.62 1.34
N ASP A 192 -12.46 -15.28 2.61
CA ASP A 192 -13.04 -16.02 3.73
C ASP A 192 -14.56 -15.97 3.72
N LEU A 193 -15.15 -14.80 3.52
CA LEU A 193 -16.59 -14.65 3.45
C LEU A 193 -17.20 -15.39 2.25
N LYS A 194 -16.48 -15.40 1.10
CA LYS A 194 -16.93 -16.19 -0.06
C LYS A 194 -16.87 -17.68 0.20
N THR A 195 -15.81 -18.16 0.82
CA THR A 195 -15.71 -19.57 1.26
C THR A 195 -16.81 -19.92 2.25
N GLY A 196 -17.05 -19.05 3.24
CA GLY A 196 -18.13 -19.21 4.21
C GLY A 196 -19.52 -19.28 3.56
N GLN A 197 -19.78 -18.45 2.56
CA GLN A 197 -21.02 -18.49 1.79
C GLN A 197 -21.23 -19.84 1.11
N ILE A 198 -20.17 -20.42 0.54
CA ILE A 198 -20.23 -21.72 -0.14
C ILE A 198 -20.52 -22.86 0.84
N VAL A 199 -19.91 -22.84 2.03
CA VAL A 199 -20.11 -23.90 3.06
C VAL A 199 -21.29 -23.62 3.99
N GLY A 200 -22.01 -22.51 3.81
CA GLY A 200 -23.18 -22.16 4.63
C GLY A 200 -22.85 -21.61 6.02
N ALA A 201 -21.64 -21.06 6.20
CA ALA A 201 -21.23 -20.45 7.47
C ALA A 201 -21.89 -19.07 7.67
N THR A 202 -22.10 -18.69 8.93
CA THR A 202 -22.67 -17.38 9.30
C THR A 202 -21.62 -16.27 9.17
N PRO A 203 -21.81 -15.26 8.30
CA PRO A 203 -20.84 -14.16 8.10
C PRO A 203 -20.48 -13.42 9.39
N TYR A 204 -21.46 -13.15 10.24
CA TYR A 204 -21.24 -12.50 11.55
C TYR A 204 -20.19 -13.23 12.40
N ARG A 205 -20.25 -14.56 12.47
CA ARG A 205 -19.29 -15.35 13.25
C ARG A 205 -17.90 -15.31 12.63
N GLN A 206 -17.80 -15.41 11.30
CA GLN A 206 -16.52 -15.27 10.60
C GLN A 206 -15.89 -13.91 10.83
N GLN A 207 -16.64 -12.83 10.62
CA GLN A 207 -16.17 -11.45 10.85
C GLN A 207 -15.68 -11.22 12.29
N THR A 208 -16.41 -11.75 13.27
CA THR A 208 -16.02 -11.64 14.69
C THR A 208 -14.71 -12.37 14.96
N MET A 209 -14.55 -13.58 14.43
CA MET A 209 -13.32 -14.38 14.60
C MET A 209 -12.13 -13.76 13.85
N GLN A 210 -12.35 -13.16 12.68
CA GLN A 210 -11.30 -12.40 11.96
C GLN A 210 -10.81 -11.21 12.78
N ILE A 211 -11.71 -10.42 13.38
CA ILE A 211 -11.33 -9.30 14.25
C ILE A 211 -10.53 -9.81 15.46
N ALA A 212 -10.97 -10.89 16.11
CA ALA A 212 -10.25 -11.48 17.23
C ALA A 212 -8.88 -12.01 16.81
N GLY A 213 -8.79 -12.67 15.65
CA GLY A 213 -7.53 -13.16 15.09
C GLY A 213 -6.52 -12.05 14.80
N VAL A 214 -6.96 -10.96 14.18
CA VAL A 214 -6.12 -9.77 13.92
C VAL A 214 -5.65 -9.14 15.23
N ALA A 215 -6.51 -9.04 16.24
CA ALA A 215 -6.13 -8.50 17.55
C ALA A 215 -5.03 -9.34 18.22
N VAL A 216 -5.16 -10.67 18.22
CA VAL A 216 -4.13 -11.57 18.76
C VAL A 216 -2.84 -11.50 17.94
N ALA A 217 -2.93 -11.54 16.61
CA ALA A 217 -1.78 -11.47 15.74
C ALA A 217 -1.00 -10.15 15.92
N SER A 218 -1.69 -9.03 16.09
CA SER A 218 -1.05 -7.72 16.28
C SER A 218 -0.21 -7.64 17.57
N LEU A 219 -0.66 -8.32 18.64
CA LEU A 219 0.09 -8.39 19.91
C LEU A 219 1.38 -9.22 19.78
N VAL A 220 1.39 -10.20 18.90
CA VAL A 220 2.53 -11.11 18.70
C VAL A 220 3.53 -10.57 17.67
N MET A 221 3.02 -9.90 16.62
CA MET A 221 3.86 -9.44 15.52
C MET A 221 4.87 -8.37 15.92
N ALA A 222 4.50 -7.40 16.77
CA ALA A 222 5.41 -6.34 17.18
C ALA A 222 6.63 -6.86 17.94
N PRO A 223 6.51 -7.72 18.98
CA PRO A 223 7.65 -8.36 19.65
C PRO A 223 8.50 -9.22 18.70
N ILE A 224 7.87 -9.97 17.78
CA ILE A 224 8.62 -10.79 16.81
C ILE A 224 9.47 -9.91 15.89
N MET A 225 8.89 -8.81 15.36
CA MET A 225 9.64 -7.90 14.51
C MET A 225 10.81 -7.25 15.25
N GLN A 226 10.61 -6.87 16.50
CA GLN A 226 11.68 -6.34 17.33
C GLN A 226 12.77 -7.39 17.58
N LEU A 227 12.40 -8.61 17.93
CA LEU A 227 13.32 -9.73 18.12
C LEU A 227 14.18 -9.99 16.87
N LEU A 228 13.54 -10.02 15.70
CA LEU A 228 14.22 -10.19 14.42
C LEU A 228 15.18 -9.03 14.14
N HIS A 229 14.77 -7.80 14.42
CA HIS A 229 15.60 -6.63 14.19
C HIS A 229 16.84 -6.60 15.07
N GLU A 230 16.70 -6.94 16.35
CA GLU A 230 17.78 -6.92 17.34
C GLU A 230 18.77 -8.09 17.19
N ASN A 231 18.27 -9.27 16.81
CA ASN A 231 19.09 -10.48 16.72
C ASN A 231 19.70 -10.75 15.34
N THR A 232 19.35 -9.95 14.33
CA THR A 232 19.93 -10.10 12.99
C THR A 232 21.03 -9.06 12.77
N PRO A 233 22.25 -9.45 12.35
CA PRO A 233 23.30 -8.50 12.01
C PRO A 233 22.85 -7.51 10.93
N GLY A 234 22.85 -6.22 11.28
CA GLY A 234 22.35 -5.15 10.42
C GLY A 234 20.82 -4.93 10.46
N GLY A 235 20.09 -5.67 11.31
CA GLY A 235 18.66 -5.53 11.49
C GLY A 235 17.80 -5.92 10.27
N ILE A 236 16.50 -5.63 10.35
CA ILE A 236 15.58 -5.79 9.21
C ILE A 236 15.95 -4.76 8.13
N GLY A 237 16.17 -5.19 6.91
CA GLY A 237 16.67 -4.39 5.79
C GLY A 237 18.19 -4.47 5.61
N GLY A 238 18.90 -5.17 6.49
CA GLY A 238 20.32 -5.47 6.36
C GLY A 238 20.63 -6.55 5.31
N ARG A 239 21.90 -6.96 5.23
CA ARG A 239 22.35 -7.98 4.27
C ARG A 239 21.73 -9.34 4.51
N GLU A 240 21.59 -9.74 5.77
CA GLU A 240 21.09 -11.07 6.14
C GLU A 240 19.55 -11.15 6.12
N LEU A 241 18.87 -10.07 6.49
CA LEU A 241 17.41 -9.98 6.45
C LEU A 241 17.00 -8.85 5.53
N ALA A 242 17.09 -9.09 4.23
CA ALA A 242 16.76 -8.09 3.23
C ALA A 242 15.26 -7.76 3.20
N ALA A 243 14.92 -6.47 3.31
CA ALA A 243 13.57 -5.96 3.20
C ALA A 243 13.46 -4.94 2.04
N PRO A 244 13.53 -5.41 0.78
CA PRO A 244 13.65 -4.52 -0.37
C PRO A 244 12.44 -3.59 -0.53
N GLN A 245 11.22 -4.01 -0.22
CA GLN A 245 10.04 -3.16 -0.31
C GLN A 245 10.03 -2.07 0.77
N ALA A 246 10.37 -2.41 2.02
CA ALA A 246 10.50 -1.42 3.09
C ALA A 246 11.56 -0.36 2.75
N GLY A 247 12.71 -0.79 2.22
CA GLY A 247 13.75 0.10 1.73
C GLY A 247 13.28 1.02 0.59
N LEU A 248 12.39 0.55 -0.28
CA LEU A 248 11.78 1.38 -1.32
C LEU A 248 10.89 2.46 -0.71
N PHE A 249 9.96 2.09 0.16
CA PHE A 249 9.06 3.06 0.80
C PHE A 249 9.82 4.10 1.62
N ALA A 250 10.84 3.68 2.36
CA ALA A 250 11.74 4.59 3.07
C ALA A 250 12.45 5.56 2.11
N SER A 251 12.93 5.08 0.96
CA SER A 251 13.59 5.92 -0.05
C SER A 251 12.62 6.92 -0.69
N LEU A 252 11.37 6.52 -0.93
CA LEU A 252 10.33 7.42 -1.45
C LEU A 252 10.00 8.53 -0.43
N ALA A 253 9.82 8.17 0.84
CA ALA A 253 9.57 9.14 1.90
C ALA A 253 10.76 10.11 2.08
N LYS A 254 12.00 9.61 2.07
CA LYS A 254 13.21 10.44 2.11
C LYS A 254 13.32 11.40 0.92
N GLY A 255 12.79 11.02 -0.23
CA GLY A 255 12.81 11.89 -1.41
C GLY A 255 11.92 13.13 -1.31
N PHE A 256 10.91 13.12 -0.43
CA PHE A 256 10.07 14.29 -0.16
C PHE A 256 10.61 15.14 0.99
N PHE A 257 11.15 14.53 2.04
CA PHE A 257 11.40 15.19 3.32
C PHE A 257 12.86 15.19 3.78
N GLY A 258 13.74 14.48 3.07
CA GLY A 258 15.14 14.32 3.44
C GLY A 258 16.11 14.69 2.32
N ASP A 259 17.40 14.47 2.55
CA ASP A 259 18.47 14.68 1.57
C ASP A 259 18.51 13.61 0.47
N GLY A 260 17.49 12.76 0.39
CA GLY A 260 17.37 11.69 -0.60
C GLY A 260 17.04 12.25 -1.98
N VAL A 261 17.95 12.11 -2.93
CA VAL A 261 17.68 12.45 -4.34
C VAL A 261 16.90 11.30 -4.97
N LEU A 262 15.59 11.47 -5.09
CA LEU A 262 14.79 10.56 -5.92
C LEU A 262 15.19 10.72 -7.39
N PRO A 263 15.42 9.63 -8.12
CA PRO A 263 15.66 9.70 -9.55
C PRO A 263 14.35 9.96 -10.31
N TRP A 264 13.82 11.18 -10.17
CA TRP A 264 12.55 11.60 -10.77
C TRP A 264 12.44 11.28 -12.25
N ASN A 265 13.57 11.37 -12.98
CA ASN A 265 13.61 11.03 -14.40
C ASN A 265 13.21 9.56 -14.63
N MET A 266 13.63 8.63 -13.76
CA MET A 266 13.28 7.21 -13.87
C MET A 266 11.81 6.97 -13.50
N VAL A 267 11.31 7.67 -12.50
CA VAL A 267 9.88 7.61 -12.11
C VAL A 267 9.01 8.14 -13.26
N LEU A 268 9.38 9.26 -13.88
CA LEU A 268 8.65 9.82 -15.02
C LEU A 268 8.65 8.88 -16.22
N ILE A 269 9.78 8.27 -16.55
CA ILE A 269 9.86 7.24 -17.61
C ILE A 269 8.89 6.10 -17.29
N GLY A 270 8.86 5.65 -16.03
CA GLY A 270 7.92 4.64 -15.56
C GLY A 270 6.46 5.04 -15.72
N CYS A 271 6.12 6.28 -15.38
CA CYS A 271 4.77 6.82 -15.57
C CYS A 271 4.37 6.82 -17.05
N VAL A 272 5.25 7.28 -17.93
CA VAL A 272 5.00 7.29 -19.38
C VAL A 272 4.78 5.87 -19.91
N LEU A 273 5.64 4.92 -19.53
CA LEU A 273 5.48 3.51 -19.89
C LEU A 273 4.17 2.93 -19.36
N GLY A 274 3.81 3.26 -18.12
CA GLY A 274 2.54 2.86 -17.50
C GLY A 274 1.33 3.36 -18.29
N ILE A 275 1.33 4.63 -18.70
CA ILE A 275 0.27 5.22 -19.52
C ILE A 275 0.18 4.51 -20.88
N ILE A 276 1.33 4.27 -21.54
CA ILE A 276 1.36 3.59 -22.84
C ILE A 276 0.75 2.19 -22.71
N ILE A 277 1.11 1.42 -21.69
CA ILE A 277 0.59 0.07 -21.48
C ILE A 277 -0.92 0.11 -21.21
N LEU A 278 -1.41 1.06 -20.41
CA LEU A 278 -2.85 1.23 -20.14
C LEU A 278 -3.64 1.60 -21.40
N VAL A 279 -3.10 2.47 -22.25
CA VAL A 279 -3.73 2.83 -23.52
C VAL A 279 -3.81 1.61 -24.45
N ILE A 280 -2.72 0.85 -24.56
CA ILE A 280 -2.69 -0.39 -25.38
C ILE A 280 -3.70 -1.40 -24.84
N ASP A 281 -3.75 -1.61 -23.50
CA ASP A 281 -4.69 -2.54 -22.87
C ASP A 281 -6.15 -2.11 -23.13
N SER A 282 -6.46 -0.81 -23.04
CA SER A 282 -7.77 -0.27 -23.34
C SER A 282 -8.16 -0.46 -24.81
N ILE A 283 -7.23 -0.29 -25.75
CA ILE A 283 -7.47 -0.54 -27.18
C ILE A 283 -7.71 -2.03 -27.45
N LEU A 284 -6.92 -2.91 -26.81
CA LEU A 284 -7.09 -4.37 -26.91
C LEU A 284 -8.44 -4.80 -26.34
N GLU A 285 -8.86 -4.17 -25.24
CA GLU A 285 -10.16 -4.39 -24.64
C GLU A 285 -11.29 -4.02 -25.58
N SER A 286 -11.23 -2.85 -26.21
CA SER A 286 -12.25 -2.39 -27.14
C SER A 286 -12.37 -3.27 -28.39
N LYS A 287 -11.26 -3.95 -28.78
CA LYS A 287 -11.22 -4.88 -29.91
C LYS A 287 -11.57 -6.34 -29.56
N ASN A 288 -12.01 -6.62 -28.33
CA ASN A 288 -12.28 -7.99 -27.84
C ASN A 288 -11.11 -8.98 -28.08
N SER A 289 -9.88 -8.51 -27.99
CA SER A 289 -8.68 -9.35 -28.16
C SER A 289 -8.54 -10.34 -26.99
N ASN A 290 -8.17 -11.58 -27.29
CA ASN A 290 -7.82 -12.57 -26.27
C ASN A 290 -6.49 -12.26 -25.57
N PHE A 291 -5.70 -11.35 -26.13
CA PHE A 291 -4.43 -10.91 -25.54
C PHE A 291 -4.65 -9.63 -24.76
N ARG A 292 -4.24 -9.63 -23.47
CA ARG A 292 -4.35 -8.51 -22.56
C ARG A 292 -2.97 -8.18 -21.96
N LEU A 293 -2.68 -6.88 -21.87
CA LEU A 293 -1.53 -6.37 -21.16
C LEU A 293 -2.00 -5.91 -19.78
N HIS A 294 -1.78 -6.74 -18.76
CA HIS A 294 -2.10 -6.35 -17.38
C HIS A 294 -0.92 -5.61 -16.77
N LEU A 295 -1.16 -4.39 -16.32
CA LEU A 295 -0.16 -3.59 -15.61
C LEU A 295 -0.10 -3.95 -14.11
N MET A 296 -1.03 -4.80 -13.67
CA MET A 296 -1.18 -5.25 -12.30
C MET A 296 -1.15 -6.75 -12.22
#